data_2c681319d48420384dc031fd2a9c2dd2
#
_entry.id   2c681319d48420384dc031fd2a9c2dd2
#
_cell.length_a   1.000
_cell.length_b   1.000
_cell.length_c   1.000
_cell.angle_alpha   90.00
_cell.angle_beta   90.00
_cell.angle_gamma   90.00
#
_symmetry.space_group_name_H-M   'P 1'
#
loop_
_entity.id
_entity.type
_entity.pdbx_description
1 polymer ?
#
loop_
_entity_poly.entity_id
_entity_poly.type
_entity_poly.pdbx_seq_one_letter_code
_entity_poly.pdbx_strand_id
1 'polypeptide(L)'
;MEQTTPITLLICALGGEGGGVLTEWLVDTARHAGYACQSTSIPGVAQRTGATTYYIEVFPVPLAQLEGRRPVFSLNPVPGALDAIVSSELLETTRQIGAGMSSPDRTVVITSSGRTFTTQERMQLADGRSDSAELLGVVQAFSREHCSFDMAALAQEAGTVVSAVMLGAIAGSGLFPFERADYESVVRAGGGKSADASLRGFARGFEIVREQDACHPGSTVAHNGCHPGLDPGSMVEPPDGLRVKPAMTGFPAEVHDILALGHARMLEYQGAAYAQLYLQRLRAVLAAERAADPLETQGFATTREMARWLALWMAFDDIVRVADLKSRAGRWQRVKGEVKAGDDDLLRVYDYFKPGAPEIAALLPAALAERLLRWDRRRVLRGKAPWALPVKVAAHSVAGMLALRTLAALKWLRVRGSRYANEQAMLGKWLDGVIEGSRRDWRLGHEIALCGRLIKGYGATNERGKENLLHVLDHLAKASSAPAAAQAIAAARNAALADEAGQALDAVLVQHGAPARPVKAQPIRWMRKPKPQGS
;
A
#
# COMPACT_ATOMS: atom_id res chain seq x y z
N MET A 1 -25.13 -24.55 -32.16
CA MET A 1 -23.87 -23.75 -32.16
C MET A 1 -23.56 -23.49 -30.70
N GLU A 2 -22.52 -24.12 -30.18
CA GLU A 2 -22.02 -23.79 -28.85
C GLU A 2 -21.74 -22.29 -28.77
N GLN A 3 -22.17 -21.64 -27.70
CA GLN A 3 -21.90 -20.22 -27.48
C GLN A 3 -20.42 -20.08 -27.17
N THR A 4 -19.64 -19.73 -28.17
CA THR A 4 -18.21 -19.44 -27.97
C THR A 4 -18.09 -18.17 -27.16
N THR A 5 -17.55 -18.26 -25.97
CA THR A 5 -17.32 -17.14 -25.04
C THR A 5 -15.90 -16.60 -25.21
N PRO A 6 -15.65 -15.29 -24.98
CA PRO A 6 -14.30 -14.76 -24.93
C PRO A 6 -13.43 -15.42 -23.87
N ILE A 7 -12.15 -15.59 -24.15
CA ILE A 7 -11.13 -15.99 -23.18
C ILE A 7 -10.74 -14.76 -22.37
N THR A 8 -10.75 -14.88 -21.06
CA THR A 8 -10.62 -13.77 -20.10
C THR A 8 -9.33 -13.86 -19.30
N LEU A 9 -8.58 -12.77 -19.26
CA LEU A 9 -7.31 -12.66 -18.50
C LEU A 9 -7.31 -11.41 -17.63
N LEU A 10 -6.97 -11.58 -16.36
CA LEU A 10 -6.67 -10.50 -15.44
C LEU A 10 -5.17 -10.44 -15.17
N ILE A 11 -4.54 -9.32 -15.51
CA ILE A 11 -3.13 -9.05 -15.23
C ILE A 11 -3.02 -8.12 -14.04
N CYS A 12 -2.17 -8.46 -13.08
CA CYS A 12 -1.86 -7.64 -11.91
C CYS A 12 -0.36 -7.33 -11.91
N ALA A 13 0.01 -6.09 -12.23
CA ALA A 13 1.40 -5.67 -12.27
C ALA A 13 1.64 -4.48 -11.33
N LEU A 14 2.76 -4.50 -10.61
CA LEU A 14 3.15 -3.38 -9.78
C LEU A 14 3.58 -2.19 -10.65
N GLY A 15 3.48 -0.99 -10.07
CA GLY A 15 3.87 0.23 -10.76
C GLY A 15 5.36 0.22 -11.15
N GLY A 16 5.64 0.39 -12.42
CA GLY A 16 7.01 0.36 -12.98
C GLY A 16 7.45 -0.97 -13.60
N GLU A 17 6.68 -2.04 -13.47
CA GLU A 17 7.01 -3.38 -14.02
C GLU A 17 6.54 -3.59 -15.47
N GLY A 18 5.96 -2.56 -16.07
CA GLY A 18 5.61 -2.59 -17.48
C GLY A 18 4.26 -3.26 -17.79
N GLY A 19 3.31 -3.30 -16.85
CA GLY A 19 1.98 -3.90 -17.08
C GLY A 19 1.22 -3.29 -18.26
N GLY A 20 1.35 -1.99 -18.50
CA GLY A 20 0.79 -1.34 -19.70
C GLY A 20 1.43 -1.85 -20.98
N VAL A 21 2.75 -2.00 -21.01
CA VAL A 21 3.50 -2.55 -22.16
C VAL A 21 3.09 -3.99 -22.43
N LEU A 22 2.94 -4.82 -21.37
CA LEU A 22 2.44 -6.19 -21.51
C LEU A 22 1.05 -6.21 -22.16
N THR A 23 0.16 -5.33 -21.72
CA THR A 23 -1.19 -5.21 -22.28
C THR A 23 -1.16 -4.81 -23.75
N GLU A 24 -0.32 -3.84 -24.12
CA GLU A 24 -0.12 -3.42 -25.53
C GLU A 24 0.41 -4.58 -26.37
N TRP A 25 1.42 -5.29 -25.90
CA TRP A 25 1.95 -6.47 -26.60
C TRP A 25 0.89 -7.56 -26.82
N LEU A 26 0.04 -7.84 -25.84
CA LEU A 26 -1.03 -8.84 -25.98
C LEU A 26 -2.10 -8.40 -26.99
N VAL A 27 -2.49 -7.13 -26.97
CA VAL A 27 -3.43 -6.57 -27.93
C VAL A 27 -2.86 -6.61 -29.36
N ASP A 28 -1.58 -6.26 -29.51
CA ASP A 28 -0.93 -6.27 -30.82
C ASP A 28 -0.67 -7.70 -31.31
N THR A 29 -0.40 -8.66 -30.40
CA THR A 29 -0.32 -10.09 -30.75
C THR A 29 -1.67 -10.61 -31.23
N ALA A 30 -2.76 -10.30 -30.52
CA ALA A 30 -4.11 -10.69 -30.97
C ALA A 30 -4.45 -10.12 -32.36
N ARG A 31 -4.09 -8.86 -32.62
CA ARG A 31 -4.29 -8.22 -33.94
C ARG A 31 -3.43 -8.88 -35.01
N HIS A 32 -2.15 -9.17 -34.69
CA HIS A 32 -1.22 -9.82 -35.62
C HIS A 32 -1.71 -11.22 -36.01
N ALA A 33 -2.18 -11.98 -35.04
CA ALA A 33 -2.74 -13.32 -35.22
C ALA A 33 -4.18 -13.30 -35.81
N GLY A 34 -4.78 -12.13 -36.01
CA GLY A 34 -6.09 -11.99 -36.65
C GLY A 34 -7.28 -12.24 -35.73
N TYR A 35 -7.17 -12.02 -34.45
CA TYR A 35 -8.26 -12.20 -33.48
C TYR A 35 -8.82 -10.87 -32.96
N ALA A 36 -10.10 -10.86 -32.62
CA ALA A 36 -10.72 -9.73 -31.94
C ALA A 36 -10.36 -9.75 -30.46
N CYS A 37 -9.94 -8.61 -29.93
CA CYS A 37 -9.62 -8.45 -28.53
C CYS A 37 -10.02 -7.08 -27.98
N GLN A 38 -10.18 -7.00 -26.67
CA GLN A 38 -10.39 -5.76 -25.93
C GLN A 38 -9.56 -5.78 -24.65
N SER A 39 -9.02 -4.62 -24.29
CA SER A 39 -8.34 -4.43 -23.01
C SER A 39 -8.91 -3.24 -22.25
N THR A 40 -8.93 -3.35 -20.93
CA THR A 40 -9.32 -2.28 -20.01
C THR A 40 -8.31 -2.20 -18.89
N SER A 41 -7.89 -0.98 -18.50
CA SER A 41 -7.02 -0.79 -17.35
C SER A 41 -7.80 -0.23 -16.16
N ILE A 42 -7.63 -0.82 -15.02
CA ILE A 42 -8.20 -0.37 -13.75
C ILE A 42 -7.01 0.08 -12.89
N PRO A 43 -6.75 1.41 -12.83
CA PRO A 43 -5.62 1.92 -12.06
C PRO A 43 -5.85 1.66 -10.57
N GLY A 44 -4.89 1.02 -9.91
CA GLY A 44 -4.90 0.82 -8.48
C GLY A 44 -4.86 2.17 -7.74
N VAL A 45 -5.63 2.30 -6.67
CA VAL A 45 -5.80 3.56 -5.92
C VAL A 45 -4.53 3.99 -5.16
N ALA A 46 -3.54 3.13 -5.03
CA ALA A 46 -2.29 3.41 -4.30
C ALA A 46 -1.15 3.78 -5.25
N GLN A 47 -0.89 5.06 -5.39
CA GLN A 47 0.08 5.66 -6.32
C GLN A 47 1.56 5.25 -6.14
N ARG A 48 1.95 4.31 -5.27
CA ARG A 48 3.36 3.91 -5.08
C ARG A 48 3.68 2.46 -4.79
N THR A 49 2.70 1.60 -4.48
CA THR A 49 2.90 0.15 -4.24
C THR A 49 1.64 -0.69 -4.47
N GLY A 50 0.60 -0.14 -5.08
CA GLY A 50 -0.57 -0.90 -5.50
C GLY A 50 -0.41 -1.41 -6.92
N ALA A 51 -0.81 -2.65 -7.19
CA ALA A 51 -0.87 -3.17 -8.53
C ALA A 51 -1.92 -2.39 -9.35
N THR A 52 -1.60 -2.14 -10.60
CA THR A 52 -2.59 -1.78 -11.61
C THR A 52 -3.09 -3.07 -12.23
N THR A 53 -4.39 -3.25 -12.29
CA THR A 53 -4.98 -4.41 -12.96
C THR A 53 -5.35 -4.05 -14.39
N TYR A 54 -5.11 -5.00 -15.28
CA TYR A 54 -5.49 -4.91 -16.68
C TYR A 54 -6.36 -6.12 -17.01
N TYR A 55 -7.53 -5.87 -17.56
CA TYR A 55 -8.45 -6.90 -17.97
C TYR A 55 -8.45 -7.03 -19.48
N ILE A 56 -8.27 -8.25 -19.98
CA ILE A 56 -8.18 -8.54 -21.42
C ILE A 56 -9.19 -9.64 -21.76
N GLU A 57 -9.92 -9.44 -22.83
CA GLU A 57 -10.75 -10.46 -23.47
C GLU A 57 -10.28 -10.67 -24.91
N VAL A 58 -10.15 -11.94 -25.29
CA VAL A 58 -9.85 -12.36 -26.66
C VAL A 58 -10.94 -13.31 -27.13
N PHE A 59 -11.56 -13.02 -28.27
CA PHE A 59 -12.53 -13.93 -28.86
C PHE A 59 -11.80 -15.05 -29.61
N PRO A 60 -11.99 -16.34 -29.26
CA PRO A 60 -11.14 -17.44 -29.75
C PRO A 60 -11.43 -17.90 -31.19
N VAL A 61 -12.12 -17.10 -31.97
CA VAL A 61 -12.40 -17.36 -33.38
C VAL A 61 -11.75 -16.26 -34.23
N PRO A 62 -10.95 -16.61 -35.24
CA PRO A 62 -10.33 -15.63 -36.15
C PRO A 62 -11.35 -14.69 -36.78
N LEU A 63 -10.99 -13.42 -36.94
CA LEU A 63 -11.85 -12.39 -37.57
C LEU A 63 -12.36 -12.80 -38.95
N ALA A 64 -11.54 -13.50 -39.72
CA ALA A 64 -11.90 -14.00 -41.07
C ALA A 64 -13.07 -15.00 -41.05
N GLN A 65 -13.28 -15.70 -39.92
CA GLN A 65 -14.36 -16.69 -39.77
C GLN A 65 -15.63 -16.10 -39.14
N LEU A 66 -15.61 -14.83 -38.74
CA LEU A 66 -16.76 -14.18 -38.10
C LEU A 66 -17.81 -13.67 -39.10
N GLU A 67 -17.54 -13.75 -40.42
CA GLU A 67 -18.50 -13.33 -41.47
C GLU A 67 -19.10 -11.93 -41.25
N GLY A 68 -18.28 -10.99 -40.74
CA GLY A 68 -18.71 -9.62 -40.41
C GLY A 68 -19.42 -9.44 -39.08
N ARG A 69 -19.63 -10.52 -38.28
CA ARG A 69 -20.15 -10.43 -36.91
C ARG A 69 -19.09 -9.82 -35.99
N ARG A 70 -19.53 -9.02 -35.03
CA ARG A 70 -18.64 -8.41 -34.05
C ARG A 70 -18.85 -9.07 -32.66
N PRO A 71 -17.80 -9.61 -32.04
CA PRO A 71 -17.89 -10.10 -30.67
C PRO A 71 -18.24 -8.95 -29.72
N VAL A 72 -18.96 -9.27 -28.66
CA VAL A 72 -19.26 -8.35 -27.55
C VAL A 72 -18.33 -8.69 -26.41
N PHE A 73 -17.65 -7.68 -25.88
CA PHE A 73 -16.70 -7.79 -24.80
C PHE A 73 -17.19 -7.07 -23.55
N SER A 74 -16.78 -7.55 -22.38
CA SER A 74 -17.01 -6.88 -21.10
C SER A 74 -15.93 -5.82 -20.85
N LEU A 75 -16.29 -4.75 -20.14
CA LEU A 75 -15.33 -3.73 -19.70
C LEU A 75 -14.68 -4.08 -18.35
N ASN A 76 -15.29 -4.97 -17.59
CA ASN A 76 -14.84 -5.33 -16.25
C ASN A 76 -14.80 -6.85 -16.08
N PRO A 77 -13.82 -7.36 -15.28
CA PRO A 77 -13.78 -8.78 -14.94
C PRO A 77 -15.02 -9.16 -14.12
N VAL A 78 -15.52 -10.35 -14.38
CA VAL A 78 -16.61 -10.95 -13.62
C VAL A 78 -16.02 -11.89 -12.56
N PRO A 79 -16.31 -11.70 -11.26
CA PRO A 79 -15.81 -12.58 -10.22
C PRO A 79 -16.15 -14.05 -10.48
N GLY A 80 -15.17 -14.94 -10.29
CA GLY A 80 -15.30 -16.39 -10.49
C GLY A 80 -15.41 -16.85 -11.94
N ALA A 81 -15.38 -15.94 -12.92
CA ALA A 81 -15.53 -16.28 -14.34
C ALA A 81 -14.26 -16.07 -15.18
N LEU A 82 -13.13 -15.80 -14.54
CA LEU A 82 -11.85 -15.61 -15.22
C LEU A 82 -11.23 -16.95 -15.64
N ASP A 83 -10.69 -17.00 -16.87
CA ASP A 83 -9.92 -18.14 -17.36
C ASP A 83 -8.49 -18.13 -16.80
N ALA A 84 -7.89 -16.93 -16.66
CA ALA A 84 -6.59 -16.82 -16.04
C ALA A 84 -6.39 -15.53 -15.22
N ILE A 85 -5.50 -15.61 -14.21
CA ILE A 85 -4.92 -14.49 -13.48
C ILE A 85 -3.40 -14.59 -13.60
N VAL A 86 -2.74 -13.51 -14.03
CA VAL A 86 -1.28 -13.41 -14.12
C VAL A 86 -0.80 -12.23 -13.30
N SER A 87 0.08 -12.48 -12.33
CA SER A 87 0.50 -11.45 -11.37
C SER A 87 2.01 -11.44 -11.16
N SER A 88 2.58 -10.25 -11.12
CA SER A 88 4.00 -10.02 -10.84
C SER A 88 4.37 -10.09 -9.35
N GLU A 89 3.36 -10.26 -8.45
CA GLU A 89 3.58 -10.25 -7.00
C GLU A 89 2.55 -11.14 -6.27
N LEU A 90 3.03 -11.93 -5.31
CA LEU A 90 2.25 -12.99 -4.66
C LEU A 90 1.09 -12.46 -3.78
N LEU A 91 1.31 -11.38 -3.00
CA LEU A 91 0.27 -10.82 -2.15
C LEU A 91 -0.86 -10.21 -2.99
N GLU A 92 -0.53 -9.62 -4.14
CA GLU A 92 -1.55 -9.08 -5.03
C GLU A 92 -2.38 -10.19 -5.66
N THR A 93 -1.76 -11.33 -6.00
CA THR A 93 -2.48 -12.54 -6.43
C THR A 93 -3.52 -12.97 -5.40
N THR A 94 -3.11 -13.10 -4.14
CA THR A 94 -4.04 -13.52 -3.07
C THR A 94 -5.10 -12.47 -2.77
N ARG A 95 -4.86 -11.19 -3.01
CA ARG A 95 -5.89 -10.13 -2.94
C ARG A 95 -6.95 -10.29 -4.01
N GLN A 96 -6.56 -10.63 -5.24
CA GLN A 96 -7.54 -10.89 -6.31
C GLN A 96 -8.35 -12.15 -6.03
N ILE A 97 -7.73 -13.19 -5.49
CA ILE A 97 -8.42 -14.40 -5.01
C ILE A 97 -9.40 -14.02 -3.88
N GLY A 98 -8.96 -13.27 -2.89
CA GLY A 98 -9.80 -12.78 -1.78
C GLY A 98 -10.94 -11.84 -2.22
N ALA A 99 -10.80 -11.18 -3.37
CA ALA A 99 -11.87 -10.41 -4.02
C ALA A 99 -12.84 -11.31 -4.83
N GLY A 100 -12.64 -12.63 -4.82
CA GLY A 100 -13.48 -13.60 -5.52
C GLY A 100 -13.23 -13.69 -7.03
N MET A 101 -12.11 -13.17 -7.53
CA MET A 101 -11.82 -13.16 -8.97
C MET A 101 -11.46 -14.55 -9.51
N SER A 102 -10.86 -15.41 -8.69
CA SER A 102 -10.47 -16.77 -9.04
C SER A 102 -11.57 -17.79 -8.70
N SER A 103 -11.65 -18.86 -9.49
CA SER A 103 -12.46 -20.05 -9.22
C SER A 103 -11.56 -21.30 -9.29
N PRO A 104 -11.65 -22.23 -8.30
CA PRO A 104 -10.88 -23.47 -8.33
C PRO A 104 -11.26 -24.39 -9.50
N ASP A 105 -12.43 -24.20 -10.09
CA ASP A 105 -12.89 -25.04 -11.19
C ASP A 105 -12.49 -24.51 -12.58
N ARG A 106 -12.06 -23.24 -12.66
CA ARG A 106 -11.87 -22.58 -13.94
C ARG A 106 -10.53 -21.86 -14.08
N THR A 107 -10.10 -21.11 -13.06
CA THR A 107 -9.05 -20.13 -13.21
C THR A 107 -7.65 -20.73 -13.13
N VAL A 108 -6.84 -20.53 -14.16
CA VAL A 108 -5.38 -20.75 -14.12
C VAL A 108 -4.71 -19.54 -13.47
N VAL A 109 -3.85 -19.78 -12.46
CA VAL A 109 -3.13 -18.70 -11.77
C VAL A 109 -1.63 -18.81 -12.02
N ILE A 110 -1.06 -17.83 -12.70
CA ILE A 110 0.39 -17.69 -12.91
C ILE A 110 0.87 -16.52 -12.06
N THR A 111 1.71 -16.79 -11.05
CA THR A 111 2.13 -15.76 -10.10
C THR A 111 3.63 -15.74 -9.89
N SER A 112 4.17 -14.55 -9.63
CA SER A 112 5.54 -14.48 -9.12
C SER A 112 5.58 -14.96 -7.66
N SER A 113 6.56 -15.79 -7.32
CA SER A 113 6.89 -16.08 -5.91
C SER A 113 7.64 -14.93 -5.25
N GLY A 114 8.17 -13.99 -6.04
CA GLY A 114 8.82 -12.78 -5.56
C GLY A 114 7.88 -11.90 -4.75
N ARG A 115 8.41 -11.26 -3.70
CA ARG A 115 7.66 -10.41 -2.78
C ARG A 115 8.11 -8.97 -2.87
N THR A 116 7.15 -8.08 -3.10
CA THR A 116 7.36 -6.64 -2.96
C THR A 116 6.52 -6.14 -1.81
N PHE A 117 7.17 -5.89 -0.66
CA PHE A 117 6.46 -5.52 0.56
C PHE A 117 5.63 -4.26 0.35
N THR A 118 4.35 -4.39 0.65
CA THR A 118 3.40 -3.28 0.60
C THR A 118 3.72 -2.23 1.66
N THR A 119 3.18 -1.02 1.48
CA THR A 119 3.29 0.03 2.50
C THR A 119 2.72 -0.43 3.84
N GLN A 120 1.68 -1.25 3.84
CA GLN A 120 1.07 -1.78 5.06
C GLN A 120 2.00 -2.74 5.79
N GLU A 121 2.65 -3.66 5.08
CA GLU A 121 3.66 -4.57 5.65
C GLU A 121 4.87 -3.81 6.18
N ARG A 122 5.32 -2.78 5.47
CA ARG A 122 6.47 -1.93 5.87
C ARG A 122 6.16 -0.99 7.04
N MET A 123 4.90 -0.68 7.30
CA MET A 123 4.47 0.22 8.38
C MET A 123 4.23 -0.49 9.70
N GLN A 124 4.22 -1.81 9.76
CA GLN A 124 4.07 -2.55 11.01
C GLN A 124 5.35 -2.45 11.85
N LEU A 125 5.20 -2.27 13.14
CA LEU A 125 6.32 -2.18 14.09
C LEU A 125 6.91 -3.55 14.46
N ALA A 126 6.16 -4.63 14.20
CA ALA A 126 6.61 -6.02 14.22
C ALA A 126 6.78 -6.52 12.78
N ASP A 127 7.20 -7.76 12.60
CA ASP A 127 7.22 -8.41 11.30
C ASP A 127 5.77 -8.47 10.75
N GLY A 128 5.45 -7.51 9.91
CA GLY A 128 4.13 -7.40 9.29
C GLY A 128 4.03 -8.15 7.95
N ARG A 129 5.03 -8.96 7.64
CA ARG A 129 5.04 -9.76 6.43
C ARG A 129 4.02 -10.87 6.53
N SER A 130 3.18 -10.99 5.52
CA SER A 130 2.37 -12.18 5.34
C SER A 130 3.30 -13.34 4.97
N ASP A 131 3.10 -14.50 5.56
CA ASP A 131 3.90 -15.69 5.23
C ASP A 131 3.68 -16.10 3.77
N SER A 132 4.78 -16.25 3.04
CA SER A 132 4.74 -16.64 1.62
C SER A 132 4.18 -18.06 1.42
N ALA A 133 4.39 -18.97 2.37
CA ALA A 133 3.83 -20.32 2.31
C ALA A 133 2.31 -20.31 2.47
N GLU A 134 1.78 -19.50 3.40
CA GLU A 134 0.33 -19.32 3.55
C GLU A 134 -0.29 -18.71 2.28
N LEU A 135 0.36 -17.69 1.70
CA LEU A 135 -0.11 -17.06 0.47
C LEU A 135 -0.12 -18.04 -0.72
N LEU A 136 0.91 -18.87 -0.87
CA LEU A 136 0.95 -19.93 -1.87
C LEU A 136 -0.12 -20.98 -1.62
N GLY A 137 -0.39 -21.35 -0.38
CA GLY A 137 -1.49 -22.24 0.00
C GLY A 137 -2.86 -21.71 -0.45
N VAL A 138 -3.08 -20.39 -0.35
CA VAL A 138 -4.29 -19.74 -0.88
C VAL A 138 -4.34 -19.83 -2.41
N VAL A 139 -3.24 -19.60 -3.11
CA VAL A 139 -3.18 -19.76 -4.58
C VAL A 139 -3.55 -21.18 -4.98
N GLN A 140 -2.96 -22.19 -4.33
CA GLN A 140 -3.25 -23.61 -4.59
C GLN A 140 -4.71 -23.98 -4.35
N ALA A 141 -5.29 -23.50 -3.24
CA ALA A 141 -6.66 -23.85 -2.86
C ALA A 141 -7.74 -23.22 -3.77
N PHE A 142 -7.45 -22.08 -4.39
CA PHE A 142 -8.42 -21.29 -5.14
C PHE A 142 -8.08 -21.11 -6.62
N SER A 143 -7.30 -22.02 -7.20
CA SER A 143 -7.03 -22.09 -8.64
C SER A 143 -7.26 -23.51 -9.18
N ARG A 144 -7.71 -23.63 -10.42
CA ARG A 144 -7.78 -24.91 -11.13
C ARG A 144 -6.37 -25.47 -11.36
N GLU A 145 -5.49 -24.62 -11.77
CA GLU A 145 -4.06 -24.88 -12.01
C GLU A 145 -3.27 -23.65 -11.57
N HIS A 146 -2.06 -23.85 -11.08
CA HIS A 146 -1.21 -22.75 -10.70
C HIS A 146 0.24 -23.00 -11.08
N CYS A 147 0.92 -21.92 -11.46
CA CYS A 147 2.34 -21.86 -11.73
C CYS A 147 2.96 -20.72 -10.93
N SER A 148 4.00 -21.00 -10.15
CA SER A 148 4.65 -20.00 -9.30
C SER A 148 6.17 -20.07 -9.44
N PHE A 149 6.80 -18.94 -9.80
CA PHE A 149 8.24 -18.81 -9.92
C PHE A 149 8.68 -17.35 -9.76
N ASP A 150 9.95 -17.08 -9.49
CA ASP A 150 10.46 -15.71 -9.31
C ASP A 150 10.64 -15.00 -10.66
N MET A 151 9.58 -14.28 -11.09
CA MET A 151 9.59 -13.53 -12.34
C MET A 151 10.58 -12.37 -12.33
N ALA A 152 10.83 -11.77 -11.16
CA ALA A 152 11.76 -10.65 -11.04
C ALA A 152 13.22 -11.11 -11.18
N ALA A 153 13.58 -12.26 -10.60
CA ALA A 153 14.89 -12.85 -10.76
C ALA A 153 15.17 -13.20 -12.22
N LEU A 154 14.20 -13.82 -12.91
CA LEU A 154 14.33 -14.14 -14.34
C LEU A 154 14.44 -12.91 -15.24
N ALA A 155 13.65 -11.89 -14.96
CA ALA A 155 13.74 -10.63 -15.71
C ALA A 155 15.10 -9.97 -15.55
N GLN A 156 15.67 -10.03 -14.35
CA GLN A 156 17.00 -9.52 -14.06
C GLN A 156 18.08 -10.33 -14.79
N GLU A 157 18.02 -11.66 -14.75
CA GLU A 157 18.96 -12.56 -15.44
C GLU A 157 18.95 -12.29 -16.95
N ALA A 158 17.77 -12.10 -17.53
CA ALA A 158 17.60 -11.77 -18.94
C ALA A 158 17.98 -10.32 -19.31
N GLY A 159 18.19 -9.45 -18.31
CA GLY A 159 18.46 -8.01 -18.49
C GLY A 159 17.26 -7.23 -19.03
N THR A 160 16.04 -7.61 -18.64
CA THR A 160 14.79 -7.05 -19.13
C THR A 160 13.81 -6.69 -17.99
N VAL A 161 12.58 -6.34 -18.34
CA VAL A 161 11.49 -6.02 -17.41
C VAL A 161 10.60 -7.24 -17.17
N VAL A 162 9.94 -7.29 -16.01
CA VAL A 162 9.08 -8.41 -15.58
C VAL A 162 7.97 -8.71 -16.59
N SER A 163 7.43 -7.68 -17.26
CA SER A 163 6.40 -7.83 -18.28
C SER A 163 6.80 -8.75 -19.45
N ALA A 164 8.08 -8.81 -19.82
CA ALA A 164 8.55 -9.72 -20.86
C ALA A 164 8.50 -11.19 -20.43
N VAL A 165 8.84 -11.46 -19.16
CA VAL A 165 8.73 -12.79 -18.55
C VAL A 165 7.25 -13.20 -18.41
N MET A 166 6.38 -12.27 -17.96
CA MET A 166 4.94 -12.50 -17.88
C MET A 166 4.33 -12.82 -19.25
N LEU A 167 4.75 -12.12 -20.31
CA LEU A 167 4.28 -12.41 -21.67
C LEU A 167 4.66 -13.83 -22.09
N GLY A 168 5.89 -14.25 -21.80
CA GLY A 168 6.36 -15.61 -22.03
C GLY A 168 5.55 -16.65 -21.28
N ALA A 169 5.26 -16.40 -20.01
CA ALA A 169 4.44 -17.26 -19.18
C ALA A 169 3.00 -17.40 -19.70
N ILE A 170 2.38 -16.30 -20.16
CA ILE A 170 1.07 -16.33 -20.81
C ILE A 170 1.11 -17.14 -22.11
N ALA A 171 2.12 -16.94 -22.94
CA ALA A 171 2.27 -17.72 -24.16
C ALA A 171 2.54 -19.21 -23.89
N GLY A 172 3.34 -19.52 -22.86
CA GLY A 172 3.65 -20.89 -22.43
C GLY A 172 2.44 -21.66 -21.90
N SER A 173 1.50 -20.98 -21.24
CA SER A 173 0.27 -21.60 -20.72
C SER A 173 -0.74 -22.01 -21.80
N GLY A 174 -0.54 -21.57 -23.04
CA GLY A 174 -1.49 -21.86 -24.11
C GLY A 174 -2.89 -21.24 -23.91
N LEU A 175 -3.01 -20.22 -23.05
CA LEU A 175 -4.29 -19.56 -22.74
C LEU A 175 -4.99 -19.03 -24.00
N PHE A 176 -4.25 -18.40 -24.90
CA PHE A 176 -4.76 -17.81 -26.13
C PHE A 176 -4.41 -18.66 -27.35
N PRO A 177 -5.22 -18.64 -28.41
CA PRO A 177 -4.99 -19.42 -29.63
C PRO A 177 -3.95 -18.74 -30.56
N PHE A 178 -2.85 -18.21 -29.97
CA PHE A 178 -1.76 -17.57 -30.70
C PHE A 178 -0.54 -18.48 -30.75
N GLU A 179 0.20 -18.42 -31.82
CA GLU A 179 1.47 -19.12 -31.92
C GLU A 179 2.60 -18.35 -31.23
N ARG A 180 3.62 -19.04 -30.76
CA ARG A 180 4.80 -18.42 -30.14
C ARG A 180 5.41 -17.34 -31.05
N ALA A 181 5.41 -17.57 -32.35
CA ALA A 181 5.95 -16.65 -33.35
C ALA A 181 5.19 -15.31 -33.38
N ASP A 182 3.87 -15.30 -33.12
CA ASP A 182 3.06 -14.07 -33.08
C ASP A 182 3.53 -13.15 -31.95
N TYR A 183 3.73 -13.69 -30.75
CA TYR A 183 4.26 -12.94 -29.60
C TYR A 183 5.66 -12.40 -29.87
N GLU A 184 6.57 -13.26 -30.38
CA GLU A 184 7.94 -12.86 -30.65
C GLU A 184 8.04 -11.78 -31.74
N SER A 185 7.17 -11.81 -32.76
CA SER A 185 7.15 -10.82 -33.83
C SER A 185 6.80 -9.44 -33.30
N VAL A 186 5.81 -9.34 -32.38
CA VAL A 186 5.39 -8.09 -31.76
C VAL A 186 6.50 -7.52 -30.86
N VAL A 187 7.17 -8.36 -30.05
CA VAL A 187 8.29 -7.91 -29.22
C VAL A 187 9.45 -7.40 -30.10
N ARG A 188 9.76 -8.08 -31.22
CA ARG A 188 10.80 -7.63 -32.18
C ARG A 188 10.48 -6.31 -32.84
N ALA A 189 9.22 -6.04 -33.12
CA ALA A 189 8.78 -4.80 -33.75
C ALA A 189 9.13 -3.55 -32.93
N GLY A 190 9.32 -3.69 -31.60
CA GLY A 190 9.80 -2.63 -30.73
C GLY A 190 11.25 -2.19 -30.97
N GLY A 191 12.07 -3.00 -31.65
CA GLY A 191 13.43 -2.69 -32.13
C GLY A 191 14.51 -2.54 -31.07
N GLY A 192 15.77 -2.66 -31.50
CA GLY A 192 16.99 -2.38 -30.72
C GLY A 192 17.36 -3.42 -29.65
N LYS A 193 18.44 -3.13 -28.89
CA LYS A 193 18.96 -4.03 -27.83
C LYS A 193 17.95 -4.38 -26.73
N SER A 194 16.95 -3.53 -26.54
CA SER A 194 15.86 -3.74 -25.60
C SER A 194 14.94 -4.90 -26.03
N ALA A 195 14.68 -5.04 -27.36
CA ALA A 195 13.86 -6.12 -27.88
C ALA A 195 14.53 -7.49 -27.69
N ASP A 196 15.84 -7.59 -27.90
CA ASP A 196 16.60 -8.85 -27.70
C ASP A 196 16.57 -9.29 -26.24
N ALA A 197 16.71 -8.35 -25.30
CA ALA A 197 16.60 -8.64 -23.88
C ALA A 197 15.16 -9.10 -23.50
N SER A 198 14.14 -8.45 -24.06
CA SER A 198 12.75 -8.83 -23.86
C SER A 198 12.43 -10.21 -24.44
N LEU A 199 12.99 -10.56 -25.61
CA LEU A 199 12.86 -11.91 -26.18
C LEU A 199 13.52 -12.98 -25.32
N ARG A 200 14.68 -12.69 -24.68
CA ARG A 200 15.27 -13.63 -23.72
C ARG A 200 14.37 -13.84 -22.50
N GLY A 201 13.83 -12.76 -21.93
CA GLY A 201 12.88 -12.86 -20.81
C GLY A 201 11.61 -13.61 -21.18
N PHE A 202 11.07 -13.34 -22.37
CA PHE A 202 9.94 -14.08 -22.95
C PHE A 202 10.24 -15.57 -23.06
N ALA A 203 11.39 -15.96 -23.66
CA ALA A 203 11.77 -17.37 -23.80
C ALA A 203 11.85 -18.07 -22.44
N ARG A 204 12.48 -17.45 -21.43
CA ARG A 204 12.59 -18.04 -20.08
C ARG A 204 11.23 -18.25 -19.43
N GLY A 205 10.33 -17.23 -19.51
CA GLY A 205 8.97 -17.36 -18.98
C GLY A 205 8.16 -18.45 -19.68
N PHE A 206 8.29 -18.56 -21.00
CA PHE A 206 7.65 -19.59 -21.83
C PHE A 206 8.10 -21.00 -21.45
N GLU A 207 9.41 -21.21 -21.32
CA GLU A 207 10.00 -22.52 -21.03
C GLU A 207 9.58 -23.02 -19.65
N ILE A 208 9.63 -22.19 -18.60
CA ILE A 208 9.28 -22.60 -17.25
C ILE A 208 7.82 -23.07 -17.15
N VAL A 209 6.90 -22.38 -17.77
CA VAL A 209 5.48 -22.79 -17.73
C VAL A 209 5.28 -24.09 -18.48
N ARG A 210 5.90 -24.24 -19.66
CA ARG A 210 5.83 -25.48 -20.44
C ARG A 210 6.44 -26.68 -19.73
N GLU A 211 7.54 -26.50 -19.02
CA GLU A 211 8.19 -27.57 -18.26
C GLU A 211 7.30 -28.00 -17.06
N GLN A 212 6.60 -27.07 -16.43
CA GLN A 212 5.68 -27.40 -15.34
C GLN A 212 4.43 -28.13 -15.84
N ASP A 213 3.87 -27.74 -16.98
CA ASP A 213 2.75 -28.47 -17.62
C ASP A 213 3.14 -29.90 -18.01
N ALA A 214 4.37 -30.14 -18.45
CA ALA A 214 4.87 -31.47 -18.81
C ALA A 214 5.06 -32.39 -17.59
N CYS A 215 5.18 -31.83 -16.38
CA CYS A 215 5.37 -32.58 -15.13
C CYS A 215 4.05 -32.91 -14.41
N HIS A 216 2.89 -32.46 -14.88
CA HIS A 216 1.59 -32.64 -14.21
C HIS A 216 0.52 -33.29 -15.07
N PRO A 217 0.54 -34.64 -15.24
CA PRO A 217 -0.65 -35.44 -15.23
C PRO A 217 -0.82 -35.99 -13.80
N GLY A 218 -1.41 -35.18 -12.91
CA GLY A 218 -1.94 -35.62 -11.61
C GLY A 218 -0.92 -36.16 -10.61
N SER A 219 -0.07 -35.33 -10.03
CA SER A 219 0.69 -35.70 -8.83
C SER A 219 1.15 -34.48 -8.03
N THR A 220 0.68 -34.42 -6.79
CA THR A 220 1.27 -33.61 -5.72
C THR A 220 2.70 -34.07 -5.44
N VAL A 221 3.70 -33.34 -5.91
CA VAL A 221 5.09 -33.50 -5.46
C VAL A 221 5.53 -32.16 -4.86
N ALA A 222 5.71 -32.18 -3.54
CA ALA A 222 6.42 -31.16 -2.82
C ALA A 222 7.86 -31.10 -3.35
N HIS A 223 8.17 -30.13 -4.18
CA HIS A 223 9.57 -29.85 -4.54
C HIS A 223 10.18 -29.00 -3.42
N ASN A 224 10.99 -29.67 -2.60
CA ASN A 224 12.09 -29.06 -1.91
C ASN A 224 13.07 -28.50 -2.96
N GLY A 225 12.76 -27.32 -3.48
CA GLY A 225 13.65 -26.54 -4.32
C GLY A 225 14.76 -25.98 -3.44
N CYS A 226 15.99 -26.37 -3.72
CA CYS A 226 17.21 -25.77 -3.19
C CYS A 226 17.14 -24.25 -3.34
N HIS A 227 16.93 -23.56 -2.24
CA HIS A 227 17.33 -22.18 -2.11
C HIS A 227 18.85 -22.13 -2.11
N PRO A 228 19.52 -21.39 -3.01
CA PRO A 228 20.83 -20.87 -2.69
C PRO A 228 20.60 -19.98 -1.47
N GLY A 229 21.26 -20.33 -0.37
CA GLY A 229 21.06 -19.69 0.91
C GLY A 229 21.09 -18.18 0.82
N LEU A 230 19.98 -17.55 1.13
CA LEU A 230 20.02 -16.24 1.74
C LEU A 230 20.66 -16.48 3.10
N ASP A 231 21.90 -16.00 3.20
CA ASP A 231 22.68 -15.94 4.42
C ASP A 231 21.79 -15.42 5.56
N PRO A 232 21.63 -16.15 6.68
CA PRO A 232 20.90 -15.67 7.85
C PRO A 232 21.51 -14.42 8.48
N GLY A 233 22.63 -13.91 7.95
CA GLY A 233 23.37 -12.74 8.41
C GLY A 233 22.79 -11.38 8.09
N SER A 234 21.63 -11.27 7.42
CA SER A 234 20.97 -9.96 7.18
C SER A 234 19.76 -9.72 8.10
N MET A 235 19.56 -10.52 9.11
CA MET A 235 18.88 -10.06 10.30
C MET A 235 19.83 -9.04 10.95
N VAL A 236 19.51 -7.75 10.85
CA VAL A 236 20.03 -6.78 11.79
C VAL A 236 19.59 -7.30 13.14
N GLU A 237 20.51 -7.97 13.84
CA GLU A 237 20.32 -8.24 15.25
C GLU A 237 19.88 -6.95 15.91
N PRO A 238 18.83 -6.96 16.72
CA PRO A 238 18.53 -5.80 17.53
C PRO A 238 19.84 -5.51 18.30
N PRO A 239 20.33 -4.25 18.29
CA PRO A 239 21.62 -3.93 18.87
C PRO A 239 21.69 -4.54 20.25
N ASP A 240 22.71 -5.40 20.46
CA ASP A 240 23.01 -6.05 21.71
C ASP A 240 22.90 -5.05 22.86
N GLY A 241 22.06 -5.37 23.83
CA GLY A 241 21.85 -4.55 25.01
C GLY A 241 20.60 -3.68 24.98
N LEU A 242 19.41 -4.24 24.67
CA LEU A 242 18.17 -3.75 25.28
C LEU A 242 18.17 -4.04 26.79
N ARG A 243 19.21 -3.53 27.48
CA ARG A 243 19.12 -3.26 28.91
C ARG A 243 17.91 -2.36 29.09
N VAL A 244 16.93 -2.80 29.85
CA VAL A 244 15.76 -2.01 30.27
C VAL A 244 16.29 -0.63 30.64
N LYS A 245 16.10 0.35 29.73
CA LYS A 245 16.58 1.72 30.00
C LYS A 245 15.80 2.20 31.22
N PRO A 246 16.41 2.96 32.15
CA PRO A 246 15.71 3.48 33.33
C PRO A 246 14.37 4.15 33.06
N ALA A 247 14.19 4.65 31.85
CA ALA A 247 12.95 5.28 31.37
C ALA A 247 11.73 4.33 31.28
N MET A 248 11.92 3.00 31.23
CA MET A 248 10.85 1.99 31.12
C MET A 248 10.47 1.38 32.46
N THR A 249 11.12 1.79 33.53
CA THR A 249 10.80 1.33 34.91
C THR A 249 9.35 1.66 35.24
N GLY A 250 8.60 0.66 35.72
CA GLY A 250 7.18 0.79 36.08
C GLY A 250 6.19 0.32 35.01
N PHE A 251 6.64 -0.10 33.84
CA PHE A 251 5.81 -0.79 32.85
C PHE A 251 5.96 -2.31 32.96
N PRO A 252 4.88 -3.09 32.70
CA PRO A 252 4.93 -4.55 32.70
C PRO A 252 5.80 -5.07 31.54
N ALA A 253 6.39 -6.27 31.74
CA ALA A 253 7.31 -6.88 30.78
C ALA A 253 6.66 -7.11 29.40
N GLU A 254 5.37 -7.42 29.39
CA GLU A 254 4.54 -7.72 28.22
C GLU A 254 4.48 -6.58 27.21
N VAL A 255 4.75 -5.34 27.63
CA VAL A 255 4.72 -4.17 26.74
C VAL A 255 6.09 -3.60 26.42
N HIS A 256 7.18 -4.15 26.99
CA HIS A 256 8.52 -3.59 26.85
C HIS A 256 9.00 -3.54 25.40
N ASP A 257 8.71 -4.55 24.60
CA ASP A 257 9.08 -4.65 23.19
C ASP A 257 8.54 -3.46 22.38
N ILE A 258 7.23 -3.27 22.42
CA ILE A 258 6.56 -2.20 21.68
C ILE A 258 6.87 -0.80 22.25
N LEU A 259 7.04 -0.72 23.57
CA LEU A 259 7.40 0.51 24.26
C LEU A 259 8.80 0.98 23.86
N ALA A 260 9.77 0.05 23.76
CA ALA A 260 11.13 0.36 23.32
C ALA A 260 11.16 0.92 21.90
N LEU A 261 10.43 0.30 20.99
CA LEU A 261 10.30 0.77 19.61
C LEU A 261 9.65 2.15 19.53
N GLY A 262 8.56 2.36 20.26
CA GLY A 262 7.88 3.65 20.33
C GLY A 262 8.77 4.75 20.92
N HIS A 263 9.47 4.46 22.01
CA HIS A 263 10.41 5.39 22.63
C HIS A 263 11.56 5.77 21.69
N ALA A 264 12.17 4.79 21.03
CA ALA A 264 13.25 5.03 20.08
C ALA A 264 12.76 5.91 18.91
N ARG A 265 11.55 5.65 18.39
CA ARG A 265 10.92 6.47 17.36
C ARG A 265 10.71 7.93 17.81
N MET A 266 10.25 8.15 19.03
CA MET A 266 10.04 9.50 19.58
C MET A 266 11.35 10.25 19.78
N LEU A 267 12.37 9.54 20.27
CA LEU A 267 13.70 10.08 20.46
C LEU A 267 14.30 10.56 19.11
N GLU A 268 14.16 9.73 18.09
CA GLU A 268 14.62 10.05 16.73
C GLU A 268 13.82 11.22 16.12
N TYR A 269 12.49 11.21 16.30
CA TYR A 269 11.60 12.18 15.68
C TYR A 269 11.76 13.59 16.20
N GLN A 270 11.78 13.79 17.53
CA GLN A 270 11.79 15.13 18.14
C GLN A 270 12.75 15.26 19.33
N GLY A 271 13.34 14.15 19.83
CA GLY A 271 14.31 14.15 20.91
C GLY A 271 13.75 13.71 22.26
N ALA A 272 14.59 13.79 23.30
CA ALA A 272 14.35 13.18 24.61
C ALA A 272 13.07 13.69 25.31
N ALA A 273 12.79 14.98 25.28
CA ALA A 273 11.60 15.55 25.90
C ALA A 273 10.30 14.97 25.30
N TYR A 274 10.29 14.74 23.99
CA TYR A 274 9.14 14.17 23.30
C TYR A 274 8.97 12.68 23.59
N ALA A 275 10.08 11.95 23.73
CA ALA A 275 10.07 10.57 24.17
C ALA A 275 9.55 10.43 25.61
N GLN A 276 9.89 11.37 26.50
CA GLN A 276 9.33 11.41 27.86
C GLN A 276 7.83 11.71 27.86
N LEU A 277 7.35 12.63 27.02
CA LEU A 277 5.92 12.90 26.86
C LEU A 277 5.15 11.65 26.42
N TYR A 278 5.70 10.85 25.51
CA TYR A 278 5.12 9.58 25.10
C TYR A 278 4.98 8.61 26.27
N LEU A 279 6.05 8.41 27.05
CA LEU A 279 6.02 7.54 28.24
C LEU A 279 5.06 8.05 29.30
N GLN A 280 5.00 9.36 29.53
CA GLN A 280 4.05 9.97 30.49
C GLN A 280 2.60 9.67 30.10
N ARG A 281 2.26 9.80 28.84
CA ARG A 281 0.93 9.49 28.30
C ARG A 281 0.57 8.03 28.49
N LEU A 282 1.50 7.13 28.23
CA LEU A 282 1.28 5.69 28.40
C LEU A 282 1.18 5.28 29.87
N ARG A 283 1.88 5.96 30.80
CA ARG A 283 1.68 5.72 32.24
C ARG A 283 0.27 6.04 32.69
N ALA A 284 -0.35 7.08 32.12
CA ALA A 284 -1.75 7.41 32.42
C ALA A 284 -2.72 6.33 31.91
N VAL A 285 -2.45 5.78 30.71
CA VAL A 285 -3.25 4.66 30.16
C VAL A 285 -3.07 3.40 31.01
N LEU A 286 -1.82 3.04 31.35
CA LEU A 286 -1.53 1.89 32.20
C LEU A 286 -2.20 1.98 33.56
N ALA A 287 -2.20 3.15 34.18
CA ALA A 287 -2.88 3.36 35.46
C ALA A 287 -4.40 3.16 35.32
N ALA A 288 -5.01 3.62 34.24
CA ALA A 288 -6.43 3.43 33.97
C ALA A 288 -6.76 1.95 33.66
N GLU A 289 -5.89 1.26 32.92
CA GLU A 289 -6.07 -0.15 32.59
C GLU A 289 -5.94 -1.04 33.86
N ARG A 290 -4.94 -0.80 34.73
CA ARG A 290 -4.81 -1.51 36.01
C ARG A 290 -5.99 -1.28 36.95
N ALA A 291 -6.58 -0.11 36.94
CA ALA A 291 -7.78 0.15 37.72
C ALA A 291 -9.00 -0.62 37.19
N ALA A 292 -9.09 -0.83 35.88
CA ALA A 292 -10.18 -1.56 35.21
C ALA A 292 -10.00 -3.09 35.26
N ASP A 293 -8.75 -3.57 35.26
CA ASP A 293 -8.37 -4.99 35.33
C ASP A 293 -7.32 -5.20 36.42
N PRO A 294 -7.73 -5.19 37.71
CA PRO A 294 -6.79 -5.33 38.85
C PRO A 294 -6.08 -6.68 38.91
N LEU A 295 -6.63 -7.71 38.27
CA LEU A 295 -6.06 -9.05 38.19
C LEU A 295 -5.14 -9.26 37.00
N GLU A 296 -4.97 -8.21 36.17
CA GLU A 296 -4.11 -8.20 34.98
C GLU A 296 -4.43 -9.33 33.98
N THR A 297 -5.70 -9.76 33.94
CA THR A 297 -6.17 -10.90 33.12
C THR A 297 -6.13 -10.63 31.64
N GLN A 298 -6.13 -9.36 31.24
CA GLN A 298 -6.12 -8.92 29.84
C GLN A 298 -4.71 -8.64 29.29
N GLY A 299 -3.65 -8.92 30.08
CA GLY A 299 -2.25 -8.86 29.63
C GLY A 299 -1.83 -7.48 29.10
N PHE A 300 -2.38 -6.40 29.65
CA PHE A 300 -2.10 -5.01 29.26
C PHE A 300 -2.35 -4.69 27.78
N ALA A 301 -3.37 -5.34 27.19
CA ALA A 301 -3.68 -5.22 25.77
C ALA A 301 -4.00 -3.77 25.34
N THR A 302 -4.69 -3.00 26.20
CA THR A 302 -4.99 -1.57 25.94
C THR A 302 -3.72 -0.73 25.91
N THR A 303 -2.84 -0.90 26.89
CA THR A 303 -1.55 -0.20 26.95
C THR A 303 -0.67 -0.58 25.78
N ARG A 304 -0.66 -1.86 25.36
CA ARG A 304 0.10 -2.36 24.22
C ARG A 304 -0.37 -1.74 22.89
N GLU A 305 -1.68 -1.70 22.66
CA GLU A 305 -2.23 -1.05 21.45
C GLU A 305 -1.97 0.46 21.46
N MET A 306 -2.15 1.11 22.62
CA MET A 306 -1.84 2.52 22.75
C MET A 306 -0.35 2.82 22.53
N ALA A 307 0.56 1.99 23.01
CA ALA A 307 2.00 2.15 22.77
C ALA A 307 2.31 2.15 21.26
N ARG A 308 1.68 1.26 20.51
CA ARG A 308 1.82 1.16 19.05
C ARG A 308 1.31 2.41 18.34
N TRP A 309 0.04 2.72 18.54
CA TRP A 309 -0.63 3.75 17.76
C TRP A 309 -0.24 5.16 18.17
N LEU A 310 -0.01 5.41 19.45
CA LEU A 310 0.46 6.70 19.93
C LEU A 310 1.84 7.04 19.36
N ALA A 311 2.76 6.05 19.27
CA ALA A 311 4.06 6.26 18.65
C ALA A 311 3.97 6.59 17.14
N LEU A 312 2.99 6.01 16.44
CA LEU A 312 2.76 6.31 15.03
C LEU A 312 2.23 7.73 14.83
N TRP A 313 1.28 8.14 15.66
CA TRP A 313 0.56 9.41 15.51
C TRP A 313 1.31 10.60 16.06
N MET A 314 2.09 10.42 17.11
CA MET A 314 3.00 11.44 17.58
C MET A 314 4.12 11.73 16.56
N ALA A 315 4.45 10.79 15.67
CA ALA A 315 5.45 10.95 14.62
C ALA A 315 4.84 11.20 13.24
N PHE A 316 3.98 12.19 13.11
CA PHE A 316 3.33 12.57 11.86
C PHE A 316 4.33 13.12 10.82
N ASP A 317 4.02 12.92 9.54
CA ASP A 317 4.86 13.39 8.45
C ASP A 317 4.63 14.88 8.16
N ASP A 318 5.71 15.64 8.11
CA ASP A 318 5.78 17.03 7.65
C ASP A 318 6.99 17.23 6.74
N ILE A 319 7.14 18.43 6.19
CA ILE A 319 8.25 18.77 5.30
C ILE A 319 9.61 18.51 5.97
N VAL A 320 9.73 18.81 7.26
CA VAL A 320 10.94 18.63 8.06
C VAL A 320 11.28 17.15 8.22
N ARG A 321 10.27 16.31 8.50
CA ARG A 321 10.44 14.85 8.59
C ARG A 321 10.84 14.25 7.25
N VAL A 322 10.20 14.68 6.17
CA VAL A 322 10.56 14.21 4.83
C VAL A 322 12.00 14.58 4.48
N ALA A 323 12.44 15.80 4.78
CA ALA A 323 13.82 16.24 4.56
C ALA A 323 14.83 15.42 5.39
N ASP A 324 14.52 15.16 6.66
CA ASP A 324 15.33 14.32 7.55
C ASP A 324 15.50 12.91 6.97
N LEU A 325 14.39 12.23 6.64
CA LEU A 325 14.43 10.88 6.05
C LEU A 325 15.22 10.83 4.73
N LYS A 326 15.12 11.89 3.92
CA LYS A 326 15.82 11.98 2.63
C LYS A 326 17.31 12.28 2.75
N SER A 327 17.77 12.85 3.86
CA SER A 327 19.17 13.18 4.10
C SER A 327 19.98 12.12 4.86
N ARG A 328 19.38 10.98 5.22
CA ARG A 328 20.02 9.92 6.01
C ARG A 328 20.95 9.05 5.18
N ALA A 329 22.04 8.61 5.80
CA ALA A 329 23.00 7.68 5.17
C ALA A 329 22.34 6.34 4.78
N GLY A 330 21.49 5.76 5.63
CA GLY A 330 20.79 4.51 5.35
C GLY A 330 19.87 4.58 4.14
N ARG A 331 19.33 5.77 3.80
CA ARG A 331 18.60 5.95 2.54
C ARG A 331 19.53 5.80 1.33
N TRP A 332 20.72 6.37 1.40
CA TRP A 332 21.68 6.28 0.29
C TRP A 332 22.08 4.83 0.02
N GLN A 333 22.40 4.09 1.07
CA GLN A 333 22.70 2.64 0.96
C GLN A 333 21.53 1.86 0.36
N ARG A 334 20.30 2.13 0.82
CA ARG A 334 19.12 1.49 0.25
C ARG A 334 18.92 1.81 -1.22
N VAL A 335 19.02 3.09 -1.62
CA VAL A 335 18.88 3.50 -3.03
C VAL A 335 19.96 2.84 -3.88
N LYS A 336 21.21 2.78 -3.40
CA LYS A 336 22.32 2.09 -4.07
C LYS A 336 22.02 0.61 -4.27
N GLY A 337 21.48 -0.05 -3.25
CA GLY A 337 21.04 -1.45 -3.32
C GLY A 337 19.84 -1.66 -4.25
N GLU A 338 18.85 -0.77 -4.23
CA GLU A 338 17.65 -0.85 -5.10
C GLU A 338 18.00 -0.75 -6.59
N VAL A 339 18.94 0.13 -6.95
CA VAL A 339 19.40 0.28 -8.35
C VAL A 339 20.61 -0.62 -8.68
N LYS A 340 21.10 -1.41 -7.72
CA LYS A 340 22.26 -2.29 -7.84
C LYS A 340 23.52 -1.59 -8.38
N ALA A 341 23.71 -0.34 -7.97
CA ALA A 341 24.89 0.44 -8.33
C ALA A 341 26.14 -0.11 -7.62
N GLY A 342 27.19 -0.38 -8.38
CA GLY A 342 28.52 -0.73 -7.86
C GLY A 342 29.22 0.46 -7.19
N ASP A 343 30.43 0.23 -6.66
CA ASP A 343 31.18 1.30 -6.00
C ASP A 343 31.72 2.36 -6.97
N ASP A 344 31.94 1.98 -8.21
CA ASP A 344 32.43 2.84 -9.29
C ASP A 344 31.29 3.54 -10.08
N ASP A 345 30.03 3.24 -9.77
CA ASP A 345 28.89 3.82 -10.47
C ASP A 345 28.54 5.22 -9.97
N LEU A 346 28.36 6.15 -10.90
CA LEU A 346 27.91 7.52 -10.61
C LEU A 346 26.38 7.58 -10.45
N LEU A 347 25.90 7.52 -9.21
CA LEU A 347 24.47 7.60 -8.91
C LEU A 347 24.00 9.05 -8.76
N ARG A 348 23.08 9.48 -9.63
CA ARG A 348 22.46 10.81 -9.57
C ARG A 348 21.02 10.71 -9.05
N VAL A 349 20.78 11.11 -7.81
CA VAL A 349 19.48 11.09 -7.16
C VAL A 349 18.86 12.48 -7.14
N TYR A 350 17.66 12.61 -7.68
CA TYR A 350 16.88 13.85 -7.62
C TYR A 350 15.59 13.61 -6.85
N ASP A 351 15.34 14.45 -5.87
CA ASP A 351 14.10 14.48 -5.13
C ASP A 351 13.21 15.62 -5.64
N TYR A 352 11.98 15.27 -5.97
CA TYR A 352 10.98 16.24 -6.39
C TYR A 352 10.00 16.48 -5.24
N PHE A 353 9.89 17.75 -4.83
CA PHE A 353 8.95 18.19 -3.81
C PHE A 353 7.98 19.16 -4.43
N LYS A 354 6.75 19.14 -3.96
CA LYS A 354 5.75 20.11 -4.36
C LYS A 354 4.94 20.56 -3.14
N PRO A 355 5.58 21.20 -2.13
CA PRO A 355 4.84 21.69 -0.98
C PRO A 355 3.83 22.74 -1.41
N GLY A 356 2.60 22.60 -0.98
CA GLY A 356 1.54 23.56 -1.16
C GLY A 356 1.39 24.50 0.04
N ALA A 357 0.37 25.34 -0.01
CA ALA A 357 0.03 26.21 1.10
C ALA A 357 -0.24 25.46 2.41
N PRO A 358 -0.91 24.27 2.43
CA PRO A 358 -1.13 23.50 3.66
C PRO A 358 0.16 23.01 4.32
N GLU A 359 1.12 22.52 3.53
CA GLU A 359 2.39 21.99 4.04
C GLU A 359 3.26 23.09 4.67
N ILE A 360 3.26 24.29 4.08
CA ILE A 360 3.99 25.45 4.64
C ILE A 360 3.24 25.99 5.85
N ALA A 361 1.92 26.12 5.79
CA ALA A 361 1.11 26.57 6.91
C ALA A 361 1.28 25.66 8.14
N ALA A 362 1.53 24.38 7.94
CA ALA A 362 1.74 23.39 9.00
C ALA A 362 2.91 23.78 9.96
N LEU A 363 3.94 24.44 9.45
CA LEU A 363 5.11 24.88 10.23
C LEU A 363 4.94 26.28 10.84
N LEU A 364 3.92 27.01 10.43
CA LEU A 364 3.69 28.38 10.91
C LEU A 364 2.77 28.39 12.16
N PRO A 365 2.94 29.38 13.04
CA PRO A 365 1.97 29.64 14.11
C PRO A 365 0.56 29.83 13.57
N ALA A 366 -0.46 29.48 14.35
CA ALA A 366 -1.88 29.40 13.92
C ALA A 366 -2.37 30.65 13.15
N ALA A 367 -2.07 31.85 13.64
CA ALA A 367 -2.51 33.09 12.99
C ALA A 367 -1.93 33.30 11.59
N LEU A 368 -0.65 32.95 11.39
CA LEU A 368 0.01 33.04 10.08
C LEU A 368 -0.44 31.90 9.15
N ALA A 369 -0.60 30.71 9.70
CA ALA A 369 -1.15 29.56 8.99
C ALA A 369 -2.53 29.84 8.41
N GLU A 370 -3.44 30.40 9.21
CA GLU A 370 -4.77 30.77 8.77
C GLU A 370 -4.77 31.86 7.68
N ARG A 371 -3.88 32.86 7.80
CA ARG A 371 -3.74 33.88 6.75
C ARG A 371 -3.32 33.28 5.42
N LEU A 372 -2.33 32.37 5.43
CA LEU A 372 -1.85 31.69 4.24
C LEU A 372 -2.93 30.79 3.63
N LEU A 373 -3.62 29.99 4.45
CA LEU A 373 -4.70 29.12 4.00
C LEU A 373 -5.91 29.89 3.48
N ARG A 374 -6.26 31.02 4.10
CA ARG A 374 -7.32 31.93 3.61
C ARG A 374 -6.94 32.55 2.27
N TRP A 375 -5.70 32.95 2.11
CA TRP A 375 -5.20 33.47 0.84
C TRP A 375 -5.28 32.43 -0.27
N ASP A 376 -4.84 31.20 -0.01
CA ASP A 376 -4.88 30.11 -1.01
C ASP A 376 -6.33 29.73 -1.35
N ARG A 377 -7.23 29.64 -0.38
CA ARG A 377 -8.67 29.43 -0.62
C ARG A 377 -9.27 30.52 -1.51
N ARG A 378 -8.96 31.78 -1.27
CA ARG A 378 -9.40 32.90 -2.13
C ARG A 378 -8.85 32.79 -3.54
N ARG A 379 -7.62 32.29 -3.69
CA ARG A 379 -7.00 32.03 -4.99
C ARG A 379 -7.79 30.95 -5.75
N VAL A 380 -8.16 29.86 -5.08
CA VAL A 380 -8.93 28.75 -5.67
C VAL A 380 -10.35 29.21 -6.05
N LEU A 381 -11.02 30.00 -5.20
CA LEU A 381 -12.33 30.58 -5.49
C LEU A 381 -12.33 31.51 -6.73
N ARG A 382 -11.18 32.10 -7.05
CA ARG A 382 -10.96 32.90 -8.28
C ARG A 382 -10.59 32.06 -9.50
N GLY A 383 -10.77 30.75 -9.46
CA GLY A 383 -10.48 29.83 -10.57
C GLY A 383 -8.99 29.54 -10.79
N LYS A 384 -8.09 29.97 -9.90
CA LYS A 384 -6.66 29.66 -9.98
C LYS A 384 -6.36 28.32 -9.30
N ALA A 385 -5.34 27.60 -9.78
CA ALA A 385 -4.89 26.38 -9.12
C ALA A 385 -4.41 26.65 -7.68
N PRO A 386 -4.56 25.72 -6.72
CA PRO A 386 -3.96 25.82 -5.40
C PRO A 386 -2.47 26.14 -5.52
N TRP A 387 -1.99 26.99 -4.62
CA TRP A 387 -0.57 27.34 -4.66
C TRP A 387 0.31 26.17 -4.21
N ALA A 388 1.34 25.90 -4.98
CA ALA A 388 2.36 24.93 -4.64
C ALA A 388 3.69 25.34 -5.26
N LEU A 389 4.79 25.06 -4.57
CA LEU A 389 6.15 25.37 -4.98
C LEU A 389 6.83 24.07 -5.46
N PRO A 390 7.00 23.87 -6.78
CA PRO A 390 7.74 22.71 -7.27
C PRO A 390 9.24 22.94 -7.04
N VAL A 391 9.88 22.06 -6.26
CA VAL A 391 11.29 22.11 -5.92
C VAL A 391 11.96 20.80 -6.33
N LYS A 392 13.01 20.88 -7.14
CA LYS A 392 13.87 19.76 -7.50
C LYS A 392 15.18 19.86 -6.72
N VAL A 393 15.46 18.88 -5.88
CA VAL A 393 16.69 18.82 -5.07
C VAL A 393 17.59 17.71 -5.59
N ALA A 394 18.81 18.05 -5.97
CA ALA A 394 19.83 17.07 -6.35
C ALA A 394 20.47 16.49 -5.08
N ALA A 395 19.86 15.47 -4.50
CA ALA A 395 20.28 14.88 -3.22
C ALA A 395 21.69 14.25 -3.26
N HIS A 396 22.21 13.95 -4.46
CA HIS A 396 23.59 13.49 -4.67
C HIS A 396 24.63 14.62 -4.62
N SER A 397 24.21 15.88 -4.66
CA SER A 397 25.11 17.02 -4.60
C SER A 397 25.28 17.54 -3.16
N VAL A 398 26.43 18.14 -2.88
CA VAL A 398 26.71 18.77 -1.57
C VAL A 398 25.67 19.85 -1.24
N ALA A 399 25.34 20.71 -2.20
CA ALA A 399 24.35 21.77 -2.01
C ALA A 399 22.95 21.23 -1.74
N GLY A 400 22.50 20.20 -2.49
CA GLY A 400 21.23 19.55 -2.27
C GLY A 400 21.14 18.82 -0.93
N MET A 401 22.21 18.15 -0.53
CA MET A 401 22.27 17.49 0.78
C MET A 401 22.29 18.52 1.93
N LEU A 402 23.03 19.61 1.76
CA LEU A 402 23.04 20.70 2.75
C LEU A 402 21.65 21.33 2.90
N ALA A 403 20.95 21.59 1.79
CA ALA A 403 19.60 22.12 1.82
C ALA A 403 18.63 21.18 2.57
N LEU A 404 18.70 19.86 2.31
CA LEU A 404 17.87 18.87 3.02
C LEU A 404 18.21 18.83 4.52
N ARG A 405 19.48 18.85 4.89
CA ARG A 405 19.92 18.86 6.30
C ARG A 405 19.54 20.14 7.03
N THR A 406 19.64 21.30 6.37
CA THR A 406 19.19 22.58 6.92
C THR A 406 17.69 22.55 7.18
N LEU A 407 16.90 22.03 6.23
CA LEU A 407 15.46 21.87 6.43
C LEU A 407 15.16 20.88 7.56
N ALA A 408 15.88 19.76 7.63
CA ALA A 408 15.75 18.78 8.72
C ALA A 408 16.11 19.37 10.09
N ALA A 409 17.07 20.29 10.18
CA ALA A 409 17.45 20.98 11.41
C ALA A 409 16.33 21.88 11.96
N LEU A 410 15.35 22.26 11.15
CA LEU A 410 14.18 23.05 11.58
C LEU A 410 13.16 22.27 12.41
N LYS A 411 13.47 21.04 12.87
CA LYS A 411 12.56 20.24 13.71
C LYS A 411 12.11 20.95 15.00
N TRP A 412 12.88 21.91 15.51
CA TRP A 412 12.50 22.74 16.65
C TRP A 412 11.30 23.67 16.35
N LEU A 413 11.12 24.04 15.08
CA LEU A 413 9.99 24.87 14.64
C LEU A 413 8.67 24.08 14.64
N ARG A 414 8.74 22.77 14.45
CA ARG A 414 7.57 21.88 14.42
C ARG A 414 6.65 22.06 15.62
N VAL A 415 7.21 22.12 16.82
CA VAL A 415 6.43 22.25 18.08
C VAL A 415 5.67 23.58 18.19
N ARG A 416 6.04 24.57 17.39
CA ARG A 416 5.37 25.89 17.32
C ARG A 416 4.37 25.97 16.16
N GLY A 417 4.36 24.97 15.30
CA GLY A 417 3.51 24.93 14.12
C GLY A 417 2.06 24.61 14.44
N SER A 418 1.15 25.15 13.62
CA SER A 418 -0.30 24.93 13.74
C SER A 418 -0.68 23.45 13.62
N ARG A 419 0.00 22.70 12.77
CA ARG A 419 -0.23 21.26 12.63
C ARG A 419 0.10 20.50 13.91
N TYR A 420 1.23 20.81 14.54
CA TYR A 420 1.59 20.19 15.81
C TYR A 420 0.51 20.40 16.88
N ALA A 421 0.02 21.63 17.01
CA ALA A 421 -1.05 21.95 17.96
C ALA A 421 -2.33 21.14 17.69
N ASN A 422 -2.74 21.04 16.43
CA ASN A 422 -3.92 20.28 16.02
C ASN A 422 -3.75 18.77 16.27
N GLU A 423 -2.58 18.22 15.92
CA GLU A 423 -2.27 16.79 16.17
C GLU A 423 -2.25 16.50 17.67
N GLN A 424 -1.66 17.37 18.50
CA GLN A 424 -1.64 17.18 19.95
C GLN A 424 -3.04 17.28 20.57
N ALA A 425 -3.90 18.17 20.08
CA ALA A 425 -5.29 18.29 20.54
C ALA A 425 -6.10 17.02 20.21
N MET A 426 -5.95 16.48 19.00
CA MET A 426 -6.59 15.22 18.61
C MET A 426 -6.10 14.05 19.45
N LEU A 427 -4.77 13.93 19.62
CA LEU A 427 -4.16 12.88 20.44
C LEU A 427 -4.61 12.97 21.92
N GLY A 428 -4.71 14.20 22.47
CA GLY A 428 -5.23 14.43 23.81
C GLY A 428 -6.66 13.90 23.95
N LYS A 429 -7.54 14.29 23.03
CA LYS A 429 -8.94 13.83 23.04
C LYS A 429 -9.07 12.30 22.93
N TRP A 430 -8.27 11.67 22.10
CA TRP A 430 -8.27 10.21 21.98
C TRP A 430 -7.75 9.55 23.26
N LEU A 431 -6.64 10.04 23.83
CA LEU A 431 -6.06 9.56 25.08
C LEU A 431 -7.06 9.69 26.24
N ASP A 432 -7.72 10.84 26.38
CA ASP A 432 -8.74 11.07 27.38
C ASP A 432 -9.92 10.09 27.21
N GLY A 433 -10.31 9.84 25.95
CA GLY A 433 -11.34 8.85 25.63
C GLY A 433 -10.97 7.43 26.06
N VAL A 434 -9.71 7.00 25.84
CA VAL A 434 -9.21 5.70 26.29
C VAL A 434 -9.20 5.60 27.81
N ILE A 435 -8.67 6.61 28.49
CA ILE A 435 -8.58 6.64 29.96
C ILE A 435 -9.96 6.61 30.59
N GLU A 436 -10.87 7.47 30.14
CA GLU A 436 -12.23 7.53 30.66
C GLU A 436 -13.03 6.28 30.31
N GLY A 437 -12.86 5.76 29.08
CA GLY A 437 -13.46 4.50 28.66
C GLY A 437 -13.02 3.34 29.55
N SER A 438 -11.72 3.21 29.84
CA SER A 438 -11.18 2.18 30.73
C SER A 438 -11.72 2.29 32.16
N ARG A 439 -11.90 3.50 32.69
CA ARG A 439 -12.49 3.71 34.02
C ARG A 439 -13.93 3.23 34.11
N ARG A 440 -14.68 3.31 33.02
CA ARG A 440 -16.06 2.84 32.96
C ARG A 440 -16.18 1.34 32.73
N ASP A 441 -15.34 0.82 31.84
CA ASP A 441 -15.27 -0.60 31.47
C ASP A 441 -13.98 -0.85 30.68
N TRP A 442 -13.23 -1.91 31.04
CA TRP A 442 -11.97 -2.23 30.36
C TRP A 442 -12.15 -2.37 28.84
N ARG A 443 -13.21 -3.08 28.42
CA ARG A 443 -13.48 -3.34 27.00
C ARG A 443 -13.75 -2.05 26.23
N LEU A 444 -14.46 -1.10 26.86
CA LEU A 444 -14.72 0.21 26.23
C LEU A 444 -13.41 0.95 25.99
N GLY A 445 -12.52 1.04 26.97
CA GLY A 445 -11.21 1.65 26.80
C GLY A 445 -10.38 0.98 25.73
N HIS A 446 -10.38 -0.35 25.69
CA HIS A 446 -9.67 -1.14 24.69
C HIS A 446 -10.20 -0.90 23.27
N GLU A 447 -11.52 -0.87 23.05
CA GLU A 447 -12.11 -0.62 21.75
C GLU A 447 -11.82 0.82 21.26
N ILE A 448 -11.79 1.79 22.16
CA ILE A 448 -11.36 3.16 21.83
C ILE A 448 -9.86 3.18 21.45
N ALA A 449 -9.00 2.45 22.14
CA ALA A 449 -7.58 2.33 21.79
C ALA A 449 -7.40 1.75 20.39
N LEU A 450 -8.16 0.69 20.06
CA LEU A 450 -8.16 0.06 18.73
C LEU A 450 -8.60 1.00 17.60
N CYS A 451 -9.36 2.05 17.90
CA CYS A 451 -9.70 3.07 16.91
C CYS A 451 -8.48 3.84 16.37
N GLY A 452 -7.34 3.75 17.01
CA GLY A 452 -6.06 4.17 16.43
C GLY A 452 -5.80 3.57 15.05
N ARG A 453 -6.36 2.43 14.71
CA ARG A 453 -6.26 1.78 13.38
C ARG A 453 -6.99 2.54 12.25
N LEU A 454 -7.91 3.43 12.58
CA LEU A 454 -8.70 4.17 11.58
C LEU A 454 -7.86 5.15 10.77
N ILE A 455 -6.78 5.64 11.34
CA ILE A 455 -5.96 6.63 10.68
C ILE A 455 -4.90 5.91 9.85
N LYS A 456 -4.97 5.98 8.53
CA LYS A 456 -4.07 5.30 7.58
C LYS A 456 -3.62 6.28 6.50
N GLY A 457 -2.50 5.97 5.86
CA GLY A 457 -2.02 6.69 4.68
C GLY A 457 -1.66 8.15 4.93
N TYR A 458 -1.75 8.96 3.90
CA TYR A 458 -1.40 10.40 3.92
C TYR A 458 -2.52 11.25 3.31
N GLY A 459 -2.40 12.59 3.47
CA GLY A 459 -3.29 13.57 2.85
C GLY A 459 -4.75 13.33 3.22
N ALA A 460 -5.63 13.31 2.24
CA ALA A 460 -7.07 13.20 2.46
C ALA A 460 -7.50 11.90 3.17
N THR A 461 -6.80 10.78 2.93
CA THR A 461 -7.10 9.51 3.59
C THR A 461 -6.76 9.57 5.08
N ASN A 462 -5.63 10.18 5.44
CA ASN A 462 -5.25 10.40 6.84
C ASN A 462 -6.24 11.31 7.55
N GLU A 463 -6.60 12.45 6.94
CA GLU A 463 -7.56 13.39 7.53
C GLU A 463 -8.95 12.76 7.72
N ARG A 464 -9.42 11.97 6.75
CA ARG A 464 -10.67 11.22 6.86
C ARG A 464 -10.62 10.20 8.02
N GLY A 465 -9.50 9.50 8.20
CA GLY A 465 -9.32 8.58 9.32
C GLY A 465 -9.41 9.27 10.68
N LYS A 466 -8.79 10.46 10.82
CA LYS A 466 -8.90 11.30 12.02
C LYS A 466 -10.33 11.78 12.27
N GLU A 467 -11.01 12.22 11.23
CA GLU A 467 -12.42 12.64 11.31
C GLU A 467 -13.31 11.48 11.76
N ASN A 468 -13.10 10.28 11.22
CA ASN A 468 -13.82 9.08 11.64
C ASN A 468 -13.57 8.76 13.12
N LEU A 469 -12.30 8.80 13.56
CA LEU A 469 -11.96 8.60 14.97
C LEU A 469 -12.68 9.61 15.87
N LEU A 470 -12.58 10.90 15.57
CA LEU A 470 -13.19 11.95 16.36
C LEU A 470 -14.71 11.81 16.38
N HIS A 471 -15.34 11.49 15.25
CA HIS A 471 -16.77 11.28 15.15
C HIS A 471 -17.25 10.11 16.00
N VAL A 472 -16.54 8.97 15.98
CA VAL A 472 -16.82 7.81 16.84
C VAL A 472 -16.70 8.18 18.32
N LEU A 473 -15.65 8.91 18.72
CA LEU A 473 -15.45 9.35 20.09
C LEU A 473 -16.56 10.31 20.56
N ASP A 474 -16.97 11.24 19.71
CA ASP A 474 -17.96 12.25 20.09
C ASP A 474 -19.34 11.69 20.30
N HIS A 475 -19.72 10.67 19.53
CA HIS A 475 -21.09 10.21 19.45
C HIS A 475 -21.33 8.82 20.06
N LEU A 476 -20.36 7.91 20.05
CA LEU A 476 -20.53 6.55 20.57
C LEU A 476 -19.91 6.32 21.95
N ALA A 477 -18.77 6.95 22.26
CA ALA A 477 -18.07 6.71 23.51
C ALA A 477 -18.84 7.18 24.76
N LYS A 478 -19.77 8.12 24.59
CA LYS A 478 -20.53 8.74 25.68
C LYS A 478 -21.86 8.04 25.99
N ALA A 479 -22.20 6.95 25.32
CA ALA A 479 -23.44 6.22 25.59
C ALA A 479 -23.50 5.77 27.07
N SER A 480 -24.70 5.70 27.63
CA SER A 480 -24.93 5.43 29.06
C SER A 480 -24.44 4.04 29.49
N SER A 481 -24.62 3.02 28.64
CA SER A 481 -24.11 1.65 28.87
C SER A 481 -22.71 1.49 28.28
N ALA A 482 -21.70 1.22 29.11
CA ALA A 482 -20.34 1.00 28.65
C ALA A 482 -20.18 -0.23 27.75
N PRO A 483 -20.78 -1.40 28.03
CA PRO A 483 -20.73 -2.55 27.14
C PRO A 483 -21.38 -2.27 25.77
N ALA A 484 -22.51 -1.57 25.74
CA ALA A 484 -23.18 -1.20 24.50
C ALA A 484 -22.32 -0.20 23.67
N ALA A 485 -21.69 0.77 24.36
CA ALA A 485 -20.73 1.69 23.73
C ALA A 485 -19.54 0.94 23.12
N ALA A 486 -18.95 -0.01 23.83
CA ALA A 486 -17.85 -0.82 23.35
C ALA A 486 -18.24 -1.61 22.07
N GLN A 487 -19.42 -2.24 22.08
CA GLN A 487 -19.95 -2.96 20.90
C GLN A 487 -20.18 -2.04 19.72
N ALA A 488 -20.78 -0.86 19.95
CA ALA A 488 -21.04 0.14 18.89
C ALA A 488 -19.72 0.67 18.29
N ILE A 489 -18.71 0.95 19.12
CA ILE A 489 -17.39 1.41 18.67
C ILE A 489 -16.68 0.31 17.86
N ALA A 490 -16.73 -0.95 18.31
CA ALA A 490 -16.16 -2.08 17.58
C ALA A 490 -16.81 -2.23 16.19
N ALA A 491 -18.15 -2.15 16.12
CA ALA A 491 -18.89 -2.22 14.86
C ALA A 491 -18.53 -1.05 13.94
N ALA A 492 -18.53 0.18 14.45
CA ALA A 492 -18.17 1.38 13.70
C ALA A 492 -16.73 1.34 13.17
N ARG A 493 -15.77 0.91 14.01
CA ARG A 493 -14.37 0.72 13.59
C ARG A 493 -14.27 -0.30 12.47
N ASN A 494 -14.89 -1.47 12.60
CA ASN A 494 -14.83 -2.52 11.59
C ASN A 494 -15.48 -2.07 10.27
N ALA A 495 -16.62 -1.41 10.32
CA ALA A 495 -17.27 -0.81 9.15
C ALA A 495 -16.38 0.23 8.46
N ALA A 496 -15.73 1.12 9.23
CA ALA A 496 -14.82 2.13 8.69
C ALA A 496 -13.53 1.54 8.08
N LEU A 497 -13.11 0.36 8.54
CA LEU A 497 -11.95 -0.35 7.98
C LEU A 497 -12.29 -1.14 6.72
N ALA A 498 -13.54 -1.61 6.60
CA ALA A 498 -14.02 -2.41 5.48
C ALA A 498 -14.41 -1.54 4.27
N ASP A 499 -14.93 -0.34 4.50
CA ASP A 499 -15.44 0.55 3.44
C ASP A 499 -14.74 1.91 3.45
N GLU A 500 -13.89 2.15 2.46
CA GLU A 500 -13.20 3.43 2.29
C GLU A 500 -14.15 4.59 1.90
N ALA A 501 -15.28 4.31 1.26
CA ALA A 501 -16.30 5.32 0.95
C ALA A 501 -17.02 5.80 2.21
N GLY A 502 -17.08 4.91 3.23
CA GLY A 502 -17.58 5.19 4.55
C GLY A 502 -19.11 5.09 4.66
N GLN A 503 -19.80 4.54 3.67
CA GLN A 503 -21.24 4.29 3.73
C GLN A 503 -21.60 3.26 4.80
N ALA A 504 -20.77 2.20 4.92
CA ALA A 504 -20.94 1.19 5.96
C ALA A 504 -20.79 1.80 7.38
N LEU A 505 -19.84 2.72 7.56
CA LEU A 505 -19.68 3.44 8.83
C LEU A 505 -20.90 4.28 9.13
N ASP A 506 -21.42 5.04 8.16
CA ASP A 506 -22.60 5.91 8.35
C ASP A 506 -23.83 5.08 8.71
N ALA A 507 -24.04 3.93 8.09
CA ALA A 507 -25.12 3.00 8.41
C ALA A 507 -25.02 2.49 9.87
N VAL A 508 -23.83 2.08 10.31
CA VAL A 508 -23.59 1.62 11.69
C VAL A 508 -23.77 2.76 12.69
N LEU A 509 -23.32 3.97 12.40
CA LEU A 509 -23.53 5.13 13.27
C LEU A 509 -25.03 5.37 13.52
N VAL A 510 -25.82 5.41 12.44
CA VAL A 510 -27.28 5.60 12.53
C VAL A 510 -27.95 4.45 13.30
N GLN A 511 -27.55 3.21 13.07
CA GLN A 511 -28.05 2.02 13.79
C GLN A 511 -27.84 2.14 15.31
N HIS A 512 -26.73 2.77 15.74
CA HIS A 512 -26.42 2.99 17.15
C HIS A 512 -26.85 4.37 17.68
N GLY A 513 -27.72 5.08 16.95
CA GLY A 513 -28.29 6.35 17.39
C GLY A 513 -27.34 7.56 17.28
N ALA A 514 -26.22 7.41 16.59
CA ALA A 514 -25.29 8.48 16.30
C ALA A 514 -25.62 9.14 14.93
N PRO A 515 -25.35 10.44 14.74
CA PRO A 515 -25.55 11.08 13.45
C PRO A 515 -24.56 10.54 12.42
N ALA A 516 -25.01 10.42 11.15
CA ALA A 516 -24.11 10.17 10.04
C ALA A 516 -23.06 11.27 9.92
N ARG A 517 -21.91 10.96 9.34
CA ARG A 517 -20.83 11.93 9.15
C ARG A 517 -21.28 13.07 8.21
N PRO A 518 -20.82 14.31 8.43
CA PRO A 518 -21.14 15.40 7.54
C PRO A 518 -20.57 15.17 6.13
N VAL A 519 -21.42 15.24 5.12
CA VAL A 519 -21.01 15.11 3.71
C VAL A 519 -20.23 16.37 3.32
N LYS A 520 -18.94 16.22 3.05
CA LYS A 520 -18.14 17.29 2.47
C LYS A 520 -18.45 17.40 0.97
N ALA A 521 -19.09 18.49 0.57
CA ALA A 521 -19.31 18.79 -0.85
C ALA A 521 -17.94 18.89 -1.55
N GLN A 522 -17.67 17.95 -2.45
CA GLN A 522 -16.52 18.07 -3.35
C GLN A 522 -16.91 18.99 -4.49
N PRO A 523 -16.20 20.10 -4.72
CA PRO A 523 -16.47 20.93 -5.87
C PRO A 523 -16.23 20.14 -7.16
N ILE A 524 -17.28 19.96 -7.97
CA ILE A 524 -17.18 19.34 -9.29
C ILE A 524 -16.28 20.24 -10.14
N ARG A 525 -15.08 19.77 -10.46
CA ARG A 525 -14.18 20.48 -11.37
C ARG A 525 -14.48 20.03 -12.79
N TRP A 526 -15.19 20.87 -13.53
CA TRP A 526 -15.32 20.70 -14.97
C TRP A 526 -13.95 20.92 -15.62
N MET A 527 -13.34 19.87 -16.15
CA MET A 527 -12.15 20.01 -16.99
C MET A 527 -12.60 20.57 -18.35
N ARG A 528 -12.21 21.80 -18.66
CA ARG A 528 -12.34 22.30 -20.02
C ARG A 528 -11.47 21.43 -20.94
N LYS A 529 -12.07 20.87 -22.00
CA LYS A 529 -11.30 20.20 -23.07
C LYS A 529 -10.18 21.15 -23.51
N PRO A 530 -8.94 20.67 -23.68
CA PRO A 530 -7.90 21.48 -24.31
C PRO A 530 -8.40 21.94 -25.68
N LYS A 531 -8.24 23.22 -26.00
CA LYS A 531 -8.48 23.71 -27.35
C LYS A 531 -7.56 22.92 -28.28
N PRO A 532 -8.07 22.42 -29.45
CA PRO A 532 -7.20 21.86 -30.47
C PRO A 532 -6.19 22.94 -30.85
N GLN A 533 -4.91 22.60 -30.80
CA GLN A 533 -3.85 23.45 -31.32
C GLN A 533 -4.12 23.54 -32.81
N GLY A 534 -4.42 24.74 -33.29
CA GLY A 534 -4.67 25.02 -34.72
C GLY A 534 -3.44 24.62 -35.53
N SER A 535 -3.72 23.96 -36.62
CA SER A 535 -2.84 23.67 -37.74
C SER A 535 -2.11 24.91 -38.23
#